data_04ad624235ee537630c60e9991568cc9
#
_entry.id   04ad624235ee537630c60e9991568cc9
#
_cell.length_a   1.000
_cell.length_b   1.000
_cell.length_c   1.000
_cell.angle_alpha   90.00
_cell.angle_beta   90.00
_cell.angle_gamma   90.00
#
_symmetry.space_group_name_H-M   'P 1'
#
loop_
_entity.id
_entity.type
_entity.pdbx_description
1 polymer ?
#
loop_
_entity_poly.entity_id
_entity_poly.type
_entity_poly.pdbx_seq_one_letter_code
_entity_poly.pdbx_strand_id
1 'polypeptide(L)'
;MSDIKIPPGRITPWHQTNWDWRAAGNFIGGGTGTGLLFFATLASGSVDAYRIQALLALAFIGAGLTCVWLEIGRPLRAINVFFHPQTSWMTREGIVAVPLFLTALAAVWMGGGVFVGMAALLGVGFLYCQGRILQAAKGIPAWREPKIVSLILATGFVEGAGLATLLAAFLPGTSPRWLAAVLLGALILRRIAWTVYFKALEKSGLPKQAMDVLRPFGAKFEMLGQLAPEILIVAGIFYGGVL
;
A
#
# COMPACT_ATOMS: atom_id res chain seq x y z
N MET A 1 16.85 8.39 -27.46
CA MET A 1 16.00 9.43 -26.89
C MET A 1 16.11 10.63 -27.79
N SER A 2 15.09 10.90 -28.63
CA SER A 2 15.08 12.01 -29.55
C SER A 2 14.84 13.30 -28.79
N ASP A 3 15.78 14.25 -28.90
CA ASP A 3 15.62 15.61 -28.36
C ASP A 3 14.42 16.29 -29.05
N ILE A 4 13.30 16.33 -28.34
CA ILE A 4 12.13 17.11 -28.80
C ILE A 4 12.48 18.58 -28.57
N LYS A 5 12.89 19.29 -29.65
CA LYS A 5 13.05 20.74 -29.64
C LYS A 5 11.69 21.41 -29.43
N ILE A 6 11.48 21.97 -28.25
CA ILE A 6 10.28 22.70 -27.85
C ILE A 6 10.36 24.12 -28.40
N PRO A 7 9.35 24.63 -29.17
CA PRO A 7 9.34 26.01 -29.62
C PRO A 7 9.29 26.98 -28.43
N PRO A 8 10.03 28.11 -28.49
CA PRO A 8 9.99 29.11 -27.43
C PRO A 8 8.57 29.67 -27.27
N GLY A 9 8.04 29.64 -26.05
CA GLY A 9 6.72 30.18 -25.68
C GLY A 9 5.66 29.14 -25.31
N ARG A 10 5.90 27.82 -25.41
CA ARG A 10 5.01 26.79 -24.87
C ARG A 10 5.50 26.32 -23.52
N ILE A 11 4.71 26.54 -22.47
CA ILE A 11 4.90 25.89 -21.17
C ILE A 11 4.55 24.41 -21.38
N THR A 12 5.54 23.57 -21.58
CA THR A 12 5.36 22.12 -21.57
C THR A 12 5.39 21.64 -20.12
N PRO A 13 4.48 20.73 -19.72
CA PRO A 13 4.55 20.14 -18.39
C PRO A 13 5.91 19.43 -18.24
N TRP A 14 6.67 19.84 -17.23
CA TRP A 14 7.94 19.21 -16.89
C TRP A 14 7.65 17.80 -16.34
N HIS A 15 8.26 16.78 -16.94
CA HIS A 15 8.22 15.44 -16.37
C HIS A 15 8.99 15.44 -15.04
N GLN A 16 8.27 15.24 -13.95
CA GLN A 16 8.92 15.13 -12.64
C GLN A 16 9.74 13.82 -12.59
N THR A 17 10.94 13.89 -12.02
CA THR A 17 11.89 12.77 -11.92
C THR A 17 12.03 12.21 -10.50
N ASN A 18 11.40 12.87 -9.51
CA ASN A 18 11.58 12.56 -8.10
C ASN A 18 10.76 11.35 -7.61
N TRP A 19 9.73 10.93 -8.36
CA TRP A 19 8.89 9.80 -8.02
C TRP A 19 9.24 8.62 -8.93
N ASP A 20 10.34 7.95 -8.60
CA ASP A 20 10.84 6.79 -9.33
C ASP A 20 10.43 5.46 -8.67
N TRP A 21 11.07 4.37 -9.05
CA TRP A 21 10.82 3.04 -8.50
C TRP A 21 11.01 2.94 -6.98
N ARG A 22 11.84 3.82 -6.37
CA ARG A 22 12.10 3.84 -4.92
C ARG A 22 10.86 4.33 -4.17
N ALA A 23 10.26 5.40 -4.65
CA ALA A 23 8.98 5.86 -4.12
C ALA A 23 7.89 4.79 -4.28
N ALA A 24 7.77 4.16 -5.46
CA ALA A 24 6.85 3.05 -5.68
C ALA A 24 7.11 1.89 -4.71
N GLY A 25 8.38 1.53 -4.49
CA GLY A 25 8.80 0.50 -3.54
C GLY A 25 8.36 0.79 -2.11
N ASN A 26 8.39 2.05 -1.67
CA ASN A 26 7.88 2.44 -0.35
C ASN A 26 6.36 2.19 -0.22
N PHE A 27 5.57 2.62 -1.20
CA PHE A 27 4.11 2.46 -1.13
C PHE A 27 3.68 1.00 -1.26
N ILE A 28 4.31 0.23 -2.14
CA ILE A 28 4.04 -1.21 -2.30
C ILE A 28 4.49 -1.96 -1.04
N GLY A 29 5.74 -1.79 -0.60
CA GLY A 29 6.26 -2.47 0.57
C GLY A 29 5.50 -2.11 1.85
N GLY A 30 5.23 -0.81 2.05
CA GLY A 30 4.44 -0.33 3.18
C GLY A 30 3.01 -0.84 3.16
N GLY A 31 2.33 -0.79 2.00
CA GLY A 31 0.96 -1.27 1.81
C GLY A 31 0.84 -2.77 2.05
N THR A 32 1.65 -3.58 1.35
CA THR A 32 1.67 -5.04 1.50
C THR A 32 2.00 -5.45 2.93
N GLY A 33 3.03 -4.84 3.53
CA GLY A 33 3.47 -5.20 4.89
C GLY A 33 2.43 -4.82 5.94
N THR A 34 1.86 -3.63 5.91
CA THR A 34 0.84 -3.23 6.88
C THR A 34 -0.46 -4.03 6.72
N GLY A 35 -0.87 -4.29 5.48
CA GLY A 35 -2.01 -5.16 5.22
C GLY A 35 -1.77 -6.59 5.73
N LEU A 36 -0.58 -7.17 5.48
CA LEU A 36 -0.23 -8.49 6.01
C LEU A 36 -0.26 -8.52 7.54
N LEU A 37 0.31 -7.50 8.20
CA LEU A 37 0.32 -7.42 9.66
C LEU A 37 -1.09 -7.34 10.23
N PHE A 38 -1.99 -6.60 9.59
CA PHE A 38 -3.40 -6.52 9.96
C PHE A 38 -4.08 -7.90 9.85
N PHE A 39 -3.93 -8.60 8.72
CA PHE A 39 -4.56 -9.91 8.54
C PHE A 39 -3.88 -11.02 9.35
N ALA A 40 -2.59 -10.93 9.63
CA ALA A 40 -1.92 -11.81 10.58
C ALA A 40 -2.57 -11.74 11.98
N THR A 41 -2.95 -10.53 12.41
CA THR A 41 -3.64 -10.32 13.69
C THR A 41 -4.99 -10.99 13.75
N LEU A 42 -5.71 -11.05 12.64
CA LEU A 42 -7.09 -11.59 12.58
C LEU A 42 -7.15 -13.08 12.25
N ALA A 43 -6.16 -13.60 11.52
CA ALA A 43 -6.29 -14.88 10.83
C ALA A 43 -5.21 -15.90 11.19
N SER A 44 -4.18 -15.54 11.95
CA SER A 44 -3.16 -16.51 12.36
C SER A 44 -3.74 -17.54 13.32
N GLY A 45 -3.71 -18.82 12.92
CA GLY A 45 -4.23 -19.91 13.73
C GLY A 45 -3.28 -20.38 14.83
N SER A 46 -2.04 -19.87 14.86
CA SER A 46 -1.04 -20.17 15.89
C SER A 46 -0.09 -19.00 16.10
N VAL A 47 0.58 -19.00 17.24
CA VAL A 47 1.60 -18.00 17.58
C VAL A 47 2.73 -18.00 16.55
N ASP A 48 3.16 -19.16 16.09
CA ASP A 48 4.26 -19.26 15.13
C ASP A 48 3.83 -18.79 13.74
N ALA A 49 2.58 -19.06 13.31
CA ALA A 49 2.03 -18.51 12.09
C ALA A 49 1.98 -16.97 12.14
N TYR A 50 1.57 -16.39 13.27
CA TYR A 50 1.62 -14.94 13.49
C TYR A 50 3.05 -14.41 13.41
N ARG A 51 4.00 -15.03 14.08
CA ARG A 51 5.41 -14.62 14.08
C ARG A 51 5.99 -14.56 12.68
N ILE A 52 5.76 -15.59 11.87
CA ILE A 52 6.25 -15.65 10.48
C ILE A 52 5.63 -14.53 9.66
N GLN A 53 4.31 -14.35 9.72
CA GLN A 53 3.61 -13.31 8.99
C GLN A 53 4.02 -11.90 9.44
N ALA A 54 4.17 -11.67 10.75
CA ALA A 54 4.57 -10.38 11.30
C ALA A 54 6.01 -10.02 10.92
N LEU A 55 6.96 -10.97 10.98
CA LEU A 55 8.33 -10.74 10.53
C LEU A 55 8.40 -10.44 9.03
N LEU A 56 7.63 -11.17 8.21
CA LEU A 56 7.55 -10.89 6.79
C LEU A 56 6.92 -9.52 6.51
N ALA A 57 5.89 -9.15 7.26
CA ALA A 57 5.26 -7.83 7.18
C ALA A 57 6.26 -6.72 7.50
N LEU A 58 7.03 -6.87 8.59
CA LEU A 58 8.10 -5.93 8.95
C LEU A 58 9.20 -5.86 7.89
N ALA A 59 9.53 -6.98 7.25
CA ALA A 59 10.50 -7.00 6.16
C ALA A 59 10.00 -6.20 4.96
N PHE A 60 8.73 -6.32 4.57
CA PHE A 60 8.12 -5.50 3.50
C PHE A 60 8.13 -4.01 3.85
N ILE A 61 7.66 -3.63 5.06
CA ILE A 61 7.66 -2.23 5.51
C ILE A 61 9.09 -1.70 5.55
N GLY A 62 10.03 -2.45 6.10
CA GLY A 62 11.44 -2.08 6.20
C GLY A 62 12.10 -1.91 4.83
N ALA A 63 11.81 -2.81 3.88
CA ALA A 63 12.28 -2.67 2.50
C ALA A 63 11.72 -1.39 1.84
N GLY A 64 10.43 -1.09 2.03
CA GLY A 64 9.82 0.16 1.56
C GLY A 64 10.50 1.39 2.13
N LEU A 65 10.69 1.46 3.44
CA LEU A 65 11.40 2.56 4.09
C LEU A 65 12.86 2.68 3.65
N THR A 66 13.52 1.54 3.36
CA THR A 66 14.88 1.53 2.81
C THR A 66 14.91 2.15 1.42
N CYS A 67 13.91 1.89 0.57
CA CYS A 67 13.79 2.54 -0.72
C CYS A 67 13.75 4.07 -0.60
N VAL A 68 12.96 4.62 0.33
CA VAL A 68 12.94 6.07 0.61
C VAL A 68 14.28 6.56 1.14
N TRP A 69 14.91 5.81 2.04
CA TRP A 69 16.21 6.16 2.59
C TRP A 69 17.29 6.27 1.49
N LEU A 70 17.26 5.38 0.51
CA LEU A 70 18.15 5.43 -0.66
C LEU A 70 17.85 6.61 -1.60
N GLU A 71 16.64 7.18 -1.55
CA GLU A 71 16.28 8.37 -2.31
C GLU A 71 16.87 9.66 -1.71
N ILE A 72 17.10 9.66 -0.40
CA ILE A 72 17.66 10.81 0.31
C ILE A 72 19.15 10.93 -0.01
N GLY A 73 19.60 11.50 -1.08
CA GLY A 73 21.01 11.59 -1.53
C GLY A 73 22.08 11.87 -0.44
N ARG A 74 21.67 12.07 0.82
CA ARG A 74 22.51 12.19 2.03
C ARG A 74 21.92 11.35 3.16
N PRO A 75 22.19 10.04 3.22
CA PRO A 75 21.56 9.09 4.15
C PRO A 75 21.63 9.46 5.63
N LEU A 76 22.76 10.06 6.07
CA LEU A 76 22.94 10.49 7.46
C LEU A 76 22.01 11.66 7.87
N ARG A 77 21.40 12.35 6.91
CA ARG A 77 20.40 13.40 7.17
C ARG A 77 18.97 12.85 7.29
N ALA A 78 18.76 11.55 7.15
CA ALA A 78 17.45 10.93 7.30
C ALA A 78 16.81 11.24 8.66
N ILE A 79 17.61 11.44 9.71
CA ILE A 79 17.11 11.85 11.03
C ILE A 79 16.30 13.15 10.98
N ASN A 80 16.54 14.02 9.99
CA ASN A 80 15.79 15.26 9.83
C ASN A 80 14.31 15.02 9.46
N VAL A 81 13.95 13.80 9.02
CA VAL A 81 12.56 13.44 8.74
C VAL A 81 11.68 13.57 9.98
N PHE A 82 12.23 13.50 11.19
CA PHE A 82 11.46 13.55 12.45
C PHE A 82 11.13 14.98 12.95
N PHE A 83 11.67 16.03 12.35
CA PHE A 83 11.59 17.39 12.94
C PHE A 83 10.40 18.25 12.51
N HIS A 84 9.60 17.83 11.54
CA HIS A 84 8.48 18.65 11.00
C HIS A 84 7.11 17.93 11.00
N PRO A 85 6.64 17.41 12.16
CA PRO A 85 5.38 16.64 12.20
C PRO A 85 4.14 17.47 11.88
N GLN A 86 4.19 18.81 12.05
CA GLN A 86 3.06 19.70 11.80
C GLN A 86 2.77 19.86 10.30
N THR A 87 3.81 19.81 9.46
CA THR A 87 3.72 20.15 8.03
C THR A 87 3.99 18.98 7.09
N SER A 88 4.70 17.94 7.54
CA SER A 88 5.16 16.82 6.70
C SER A 88 4.47 15.51 7.05
N TRP A 89 3.82 14.91 6.08
CA TRP A 89 3.26 13.55 6.21
C TRP A 89 4.33 12.47 6.24
N MET A 90 5.48 12.67 5.57
CA MET A 90 6.63 11.77 5.68
C MET A 90 7.19 11.74 7.11
N THR A 91 7.20 12.89 7.80
CA THR A 91 7.56 12.96 9.22
C THR A 91 6.61 12.14 10.08
N ARG A 92 5.30 12.25 9.84
CA ARG A 92 4.28 11.48 10.58
C ARG A 92 4.40 9.99 10.31
N GLU A 93 4.65 9.59 9.07
CA GLU A 93 4.93 8.20 8.68
C GLU A 93 6.13 7.66 9.48
N GLY A 94 7.26 8.38 9.49
CA GLY A 94 8.45 8.00 10.24
C GLY A 94 8.21 7.88 11.75
N ILE A 95 7.46 8.84 12.34
CA ILE A 95 7.09 8.80 13.76
C ILE A 95 6.21 7.59 14.08
N VAL A 96 5.28 7.23 13.21
CA VAL A 96 4.41 6.05 13.40
C VAL A 96 5.18 4.76 13.17
N ALA A 97 6.15 4.75 12.25
CA ALA A 97 6.97 3.57 11.96
C ALA A 97 7.74 3.07 13.20
N VAL A 98 8.28 3.96 14.01
CA VAL A 98 9.05 3.57 15.20
C VAL A 98 8.22 2.73 16.18
N PRO A 99 7.09 3.21 16.74
CA PRO A 99 6.27 2.39 17.62
C PRO A 99 5.65 1.18 16.90
N LEU A 100 5.39 1.24 15.60
CA LEU A 100 4.94 0.10 14.81
C LEU A 100 5.96 -1.05 14.87
N PHE A 101 7.23 -0.78 14.56
CA PHE A 101 8.28 -1.80 14.63
C PHE A 101 8.47 -2.32 16.06
N LEU A 102 8.49 -1.44 17.06
CA LEU A 102 8.66 -1.84 18.46
C LEU A 102 7.52 -2.74 18.94
N THR A 103 6.26 -2.38 18.67
CA THR A 103 5.11 -3.17 19.08
C THR A 103 5.00 -4.49 18.32
N ALA A 104 5.29 -4.50 17.01
CA ALA A 104 5.27 -5.73 16.22
C ALA A 104 6.39 -6.70 16.65
N LEU A 105 7.59 -6.21 16.93
CA LEU A 105 8.68 -7.04 17.47
C LEU A 105 8.36 -7.53 18.89
N ALA A 106 7.76 -6.70 19.75
CA ALA A 106 7.30 -7.13 21.06
C ALA A 106 6.23 -8.23 20.94
N ALA A 107 5.27 -8.10 20.01
CA ALA A 107 4.28 -9.12 19.74
C ALA A 107 4.89 -10.44 19.26
N VAL A 108 5.89 -10.37 18.37
CA VAL A 108 6.66 -11.54 17.90
C VAL A 108 7.39 -12.22 19.08
N TRP A 109 8.04 -11.44 19.93
CA TRP A 109 8.81 -11.97 21.07
C TRP A 109 7.89 -12.58 22.12
N MET A 110 6.83 -11.88 22.53
CA MET A 110 5.91 -12.29 23.59
C MET A 110 4.90 -13.35 23.13
N GLY A 111 4.76 -13.58 21.83
CA GLY A 111 3.85 -14.57 21.26
C GLY A 111 2.36 -14.16 21.32
N GLY A 112 2.05 -12.85 21.38
CA GLY A 112 0.68 -12.39 21.39
C GLY A 112 0.41 -11.18 22.28
N GLY A 113 -0.83 -11.12 22.81
CA GLY A 113 -1.26 -10.09 23.75
C GLY A 113 -1.63 -8.75 23.08
N VAL A 114 -1.65 -7.69 23.89
CA VAL A 114 -2.06 -6.34 23.47
C VAL A 114 -1.19 -5.78 22.34
N PHE A 115 0.06 -6.18 22.25
CA PHE A 115 1.00 -5.70 21.23
C PHE A 115 0.61 -6.09 19.81
N VAL A 116 -0.07 -7.23 19.62
CA VAL A 116 -0.60 -7.67 18.31
C VAL A 116 -1.60 -6.64 17.76
N GLY A 117 -2.59 -6.27 18.59
CA GLY A 117 -3.58 -5.26 18.19
C GLY A 117 -2.99 -3.87 18.01
N MET A 118 -2.04 -3.49 18.88
CA MET A 118 -1.35 -2.21 18.75
C MET A 118 -0.53 -2.12 17.46
N ALA A 119 0.19 -3.18 17.10
CA ALA A 119 0.95 -3.23 15.86
C ALA A 119 0.04 -3.12 14.63
N ALA A 120 -1.10 -3.84 14.61
CA ALA A 120 -2.07 -3.75 13.52
C ALA A 120 -2.64 -2.32 13.40
N LEU A 121 -3.02 -1.68 14.51
CA LEU A 121 -3.56 -0.32 14.52
C LEU A 121 -2.52 0.71 14.04
N LEU A 122 -1.29 0.61 14.51
CA LEU A 122 -0.19 1.46 14.06
C LEU A 122 0.13 1.23 12.59
N GLY A 123 0.03 -0.01 12.10
CA GLY A 123 0.14 -0.33 10.68
C GLY A 123 -0.90 0.40 9.85
N VAL A 124 -2.17 0.40 10.26
CA VAL A 124 -3.22 1.18 9.58
C VAL A 124 -2.90 2.67 9.60
N GLY A 125 -2.40 3.21 10.72
CA GLY A 125 -1.93 4.60 10.83
C GLY A 125 -0.78 4.91 9.89
N PHE A 126 0.18 4.00 9.75
CA PHE A 126 1.29 4.10 8.81
C PHE A 126 0.80 4.15 7.35
N LEU A 127 -0.06 3.22 6.96
CA LEU A 127 -0.66 3.17 5.62
C LEU A 127 -1.51 4.42 5.32
N TYR A 128 -2.22 4.95 6.32
CA TYR A 128 -2.92 6.23 6.19
C TYR A 128 -1.95 7.37 5.90
N CYS A 129 -0.80 7.44 6.60
CA CYS A 129 0.23 8.44 6.31
C CYS A 129 0.74 8.34 4.87
N GLN A 130 0.93 7.13 4.34
CA GLN A 130 1.31 6.92 2.93
C GLN A 130 0.28 7.51 1.96
N GLY A 131 -1.00 7.23 2.16
CA GLY A 131 -2.07 7.85 1.36
C GLY A 131 -2.04 9.39 1.41
N ARG A 132 -1.75 9.97 2.58
CA ARG A 132 -1.65 11.42 2.78
C ARG A 132 -0.37 12.03 2.17
N ILE A 133 0.73 11.27 2.10
CA ILE A 133 1.95 11.69 1.37
C ILE A 133 1.62 11.91 -0.10
N LEU A 134 0.94 10.95 -0.74
CA LEU A 134 0.53 11.10 -2.14
C LEU A 134 -0.41 12.30 -2.33
N GLN A 135 -1.41 12.43 -1.47
CA GLN A 135 -2.34 13.56 -1.53
C GLN A 135 -1.65 14.92 -1.38
N ALA A 136 -0.60 15.00 -0.57
CA ALA A 136 0.17 16.23 -0.35
C ALA A 136 1.15 16.54 -1.49
N ALA A 137 1.38 15.62 -2.43
CA ALA A 137 2.30 15.79 -3.55
C ALA A 137 1.75 16.79 -4.58
N LYS A 138 2.21 18.04 -4.51
CA LYS A 138 1.70 19.15 -5.34
C LYS A 138 2.05 18.99 -6.84
N GLY A 139 3.08 18.23 -7.18
CA GLY A 139 3.57 18.06 -8.55
C GLY A 139 2.70 17.16 -9.44
N ILE A 140 1.85 16.30 -8.85
CA ILE A 140 1.03 15.34 -9.60
C ILE A 140 -0.46 15.64 -9.34
N PRO A 141 -1.15 16.29 -10.30
CA PRO A 141 -2.54 16.72 -10.10
C PRO A 141 -3.51 15.60 -9.71
N ALA A 142 -3.35 14.41 -10.29
CA ALA A 142 -4.20 13.26 -9.99
C ALA A 142 -4.15 12.86 -8.50
N TRP A 143 -3.00 12.97 -7.85
CA TRP A 143 -2.83 12.57 -6.46
C TRP A 143 -3.44 13.54 -5.44
N ARG A 144 -3.72 14.78 -5.86
CA ARG A 144 -4.36 15.79 -4.99
C ARG A 144 -5.81 15.47 -4.65
N GLU A 145 -6.45 14.59 -5.42
CA GLU A 145 -7.82 14.16 -5.15
C GLU A 145 -7.88 13.40 -3.81
N PRO A 146 -8.68 13.85 -2.82
CA PRO A 146 -8.72 13.24 -1.48
C PRO A 146 -9.06 11.74 -1.48
N LYS A 147 -9.77 11.26 -2.50
CA LYS A 147 -10.14 9.85 -2.66
C LYS A 147 -8.93 8.93 -2.89
N ILE A 148 -7.75 9.48 -3.22
CA ILE A 148 -6.51 8.70 -3.30
C ILE A 148 -6.19 7.99 -1.99
N VAL A 149 -6.49 8.61 -0.84
CA VAL A 149 -6.20 8.04 0.49
C VAL A 149 -6.96 6.73 0.69
N SER A 150 -8.27 6.73 0.39
CA SER A 150 -9.08 5.50 0.49
C SER A 150 -8.66 4.44 -0.50
N LEU A 151 -8.20 4.82 -1.69
CA LEU A 151 -7.68 3.88 -2.68
C LEU A 151 -6.38 3.22 -2.20
N ILE A 152 -5.45 3.97 -1.62
CA ILE A 152 -4.19 3.43 -1.07
C ILE A 152 -4.48 2.48 0.10
N LEU A 153 -5.37 2.86 1.03
CA LEU A 153 -5.78 1.99 2.13
C LEU A 153 -6.38 0.67 1.61
N ALA A 154 -7.34 0.75 0.69
CA ALA A 154 -7.97 -0.42 0.11
C ALA A 154 -6.95 -1.31 -0.64
N THR A 155 -5.97 -0.70 -1.33
CA THR A 155 -4.92 -1.43 -2.05
C THR A 155 -4.01 -2.19 -1.08
N GLY A 156 -3.52 -1.53 -0.02
CA GLY A 156 -2.70 -2.20 1.00
C GLY A 156 -3.43 -3.36 1.68
N PHE A 157 -4.72 -3.21 1.98
CA PHE A 157 -5.52 -4.32 2.51
C PHE A 157 -5.67 -5.47 1.51
N VAL A 158 -5.88 -5.21 0.22
CA VAL A 158 -5.94 -6.27 -0.80
C VAL A 158 -4.61 -6.99 -0.92
N GLU A 159 -3.49 -6.26 -0.98
CA GLU A 159 -2.15 -6.84 -1.06
C GLU A 159 -1.85 -7.72 0.17
N GLY A 160 -2.13 -7.19 1.37
CA GLY A 160 -1.94 -7.93 2.62
C GLY A 160 -2.83 -9.15 2.74
N ALA A 161 -4.13 -9.04 2.39
CA ALA A 161 -5.06 -10.17 2.39
C ALA A 161 -4.64 -11.25 1.38
N GLY A 162 -4.18 -10.84 0.19
CA GLY A 162 -3.68 -11.75 -0.84
C GLY A 162 -2.46 -12.53 -0.35
N LEU A 163 -1.49 -11.83 0.26
CA LEU A 163 -0.30 -12.47 0.81
C LEU A 163 -0.64 -13.37 2.02
N ALA A 164 -1.54 -12.94 2.91
CA ALA A 164 -2.01 -13.76 4.01
C ALA A 164 -2.73 -15.04 3.52
N THR A 165 -3.55 -14.93 2.47
CA THR A 165 -4.21 -16.08 1.84
C THR A 165 -3.20 -17.06 1.23
N LEU A 166 -2.18 -16.55 0.56
CA LEU A 166 -1.09 -17.38 0.02
C LEU A 166 -0.34 -18.09 1.14
N LEU A 167 0.02 -17.40 2.20
CA LEU A 167 0.74 -17.97 3.34
C LEU A 167 -0.10 -18.99 4.11
N ALA A 168 -1.44 -18.83 4.14
CA ALA A 168 -2.34 -19.78 4.78
C ALA A 168 -2.27 -21.20 4.20
N ALA A 169 -1.86 -21.33 2.94
CA ALA A 169 -1.64 -22.64 2.32
C ALA A 169 -0.44 -23.40 2.93
N PHE A 170 0.48 -22.69 3.59
CA PHE A 170 1.72 -23.24 4.14
C PHE A 170 1.78 -23.18 5.66
N LEU A 171 0.92 -22.39 6.31
CA LEU A 171 0.93 -22.17 7.76
C LEU A 171 -0.22 -22.92 8.45
N PRO A 172 0.08 -23.82 9.38
CA PRO A 172 -0.96 -24.62 10.05
C PRO A 172 -1.89 -23.74 10.90
N GLY A 173 -3.17 -24.14 10.95
CA GLY A 173 -4.19 -23.50 11.77
C GLY A 173 -4.80 -22.23 11.17
N THR A 174 -4.33 -21.78 10.03
CA THR A 174 -4.91 -20.66 9.28
C THR A 174 -6.02 -21.19 8.35
N SER A 175 -7.14 -20.47 8.23
CA SER A 175 -8.24 -20.89 7.35
C SER A 175 -8.15 -20.18 5.99
N PRO A 176 -7.68 -20.87 4.93
CA PRO A 176 -7.56 -20.26 3.60
C PRO A 176 -8.89 -19.79 3.03
N ARG A 177 -9.98 -20.53 3.27
CA ARG A 177 -11.33 -20.20 2.78
C ARG A 177 -11.85 -18.88 3.37
N TRP A 178 -11.67 -18.69 4.68
CA TRP A 178 -12.07 -17.45 5.33
C TRP A 178 -11.27 -16.25 4.77
N LEU A 179 -9.96 -16.40 4.64
CA LEU A 179 -9.09 -15.36 4.06
C LEU A 179 -9.42 -15.08 2.60
N ALA A 180 -9.77 -16.09 1.81
CA ALA A 180 -10.21 -15.91 0.42
C ALA A 180 -11.52 -15.09 0.35
N ALA A 181 -12.48 -15.36 1.26
CA ALA A 181 -13.70 -14.56 1.34
C ALA A 181 -13.42 -13.10 1.75
N VAL A 182 -12.51 -12.88 2.69
CA VAL A 182 -12.07 -11.54 3.11
C VAL A 182 -11.33 -10.82 1.98
N LEU A 183 -10.46 -11.52 1.26
CA LEU A 183 -9.77 -10.98 0.09
C LEU A 183 -10.75 -10.56 -1.01
N LEU A 184 -11.78 -11.38 -1.26
CA LEU A 184 -12.84 -11.00 -2.21
C LEU A 184 -13.56 -9.72 -1.76
N GLY A 185 -13.92 -9.61 -0.48
CA GLY A 185 -14.49 -8.39 0.10
C GLY A 185 -13.56 -7.17 -0.04
N ALA A 186 -12.27 -7.36 0.23
CA ALA A 186 -11.27 -6.29 0.07
C ALA A 186 -11.10 -5.86 -1.40
N LEU A 187 -11.15 -6.79 -2.35
CA LEU A 187 -11.13 -6.51 -3.80
C LEU A 187 -12.35 -5.67 -4.20
N ILE A 188 -13.54 -6.02 -3.72
CA ILE A 188 -14.77 -5.25 -3.98
C ILE A 188 -14.64 -3.82 -3.43
N LEU A 189 -14.15 -3.67 -2.20
CA LEU A 189 -13.92 -2.35 -1.60
C LEU A 189 -12.89 -1.53 -2.39
N ARG A 190 -11.80 -2.16 -2.86
CA ARG A 190 -10.80 -1.48 -3.71
C ARG A 190 -11.40 -1.08 -5.05
N ARG A 191 -12.25 -1.90 -5.67
CA ARG A 191 -12.98 -1.56 -6.89
C ARG A 191 -13.88 -0.34 -6.68
N ILE A 192 -14.61 -0.29 -5.57
CA ILE A 192 -15.43 0.87 -5.22
C ILE A 192 -14.55 2.12 -5.04
N ALA A 193 -13.45 2.00 -4.28
CA ALA A 193 -12.52 3.10 -4.04
C ALA A 193 -11.91 3.62 -5.36
N TRP A 194 -11.51 2.72 -6.27
CA TRP A 194 -11.02 3.06 -7.60
C TRP A 194 -12.06 3.80 -8.43
N THR A 195 -13.29 3.26 -8.50
CA THR A 195 -14.38 3.88 -9.27
C THR A 195 -14.72 5.27 -8.76
N VAL A 196 -14.78 5.43 -7.43
CA VAL A 196 -15.06 6.72 -6.78
C VAL A 196 -13.92 7.72 -7.05
N TYR A 197 -12.68 7.27 -6.93
CA TYR A 197 -11.50 8.08 -7.22
C TYR A 197 -11.48 8.52 -8.70
N PHE A 198 -11.67 7.60 -9.64
CA PHE A 198 -11.61 7.88 -11.07
C PHE A 198 -12.73 8.85 -11.51
N LYS A 199 -13.95 8.65 -11.02
CA LYS A 199 -15.06 9.59 -11.25
C LYS A 199 -14.80 10.98 -10.66
N ALA A 200 -14.13 11.05 -9.51
CA ALA A 200 -13.75 12.33 -8.92
C ALA A 200 -12.70 13.06 -9.77
N LEU A 201 -11.72 12.33 -10.33
CA LEU A 201 -10.73 12.88 -11.25
C LEU A 201 -11.37 13.45 -12.53
N GLU A 202 -12.34 12.75 -13.12
CA GLU A 202 -13.06 13.22 -14.31
C GLU A 202 -13.82 14.54 -14.04
N LYS A 203 -14.36 14.70 -12.82
CA LYS A 203 -15.07 15.91 -12.40
C LYS A 203 -14.13 17.07 -12.01
N SER A 204 -12.91 16.78 -11.60
CA SER A 204 -11.97 17.78 -11.07
C SER A 204 -11.33 18.69 -12.12
N GLY A 205 -11.60 18.46 -13.41
CA GLY A 205 -11.00 19.23 -14.49
C GLY A 205 -9.51 18.94 -14.70
N LEU A 206 -9.07 17.71 -14.43
CA LEU A 206 -7.69 17.28 -14.68
C LEU A 206 -7.27 17.61 -16.11
N PRO A 207 -5.99 17.97 -16.34
CA PRO A 207 -5.46 18.15 -17.69
C PRO A 207 -5.71 16.92 -18.56
N LYS A 208 -6.19 17.09 -19.80
CA LYS A 208 -6.48 15.99 -20.73
C LYS A 208 -5.31 15.01 -20.85
N GLN A 209 -4.08 15.51 -20.93
CA GLN A 209 -2.88 14.71 -21.00
C GLN A 209 -2.70 13.74 -19.81
N ALA A 210 -3.09 14.16 -18.60
CA ALA A 210 -3.05 13.27 -17.42
C ALA A 210 -4.11 12.17 -17.52
N MET A 211 -5.30 12.50 -18.00
CA MET A 211 -6.36 11.50 -18.22
C MET A 211 -6.03 10.53 -19.35
N ASP A 212 -5.37 10.98 -20.42
CA ASP A 212 -4.95 10.13 -21.53
C ASP A 212 -3.93 9.06 -21.12
N VAL A 213 -3.10 9.36 -20.11
CA VAL A 213 -2.17 8.38 -19.50
C VAL A 213 -2.93 7.46 -18.53
N LEU A 214 -3.83 8.00 -17.72
CA LEU A 214 -4.53 7.22 -16.68
C LEU A 214 -5.55 6.22 -17.23
N ARG A 215 -6.26 6.55 -18.30
CA ARG A 215 -7.31 5.68 -18.87
C ARG A 215 -6.80 4.30 -19.33
N PRO A 216 -5.73 4.20 -20.16
CA PRO A 216 -5.18 2.90 -20.54
C PRO A 216 -4.64 2.11 -19.35
N PHE A 217 -4.04 2.79 -18.37
CA PHE A 217 -3.58 2.17 -17.15
C PHE A 217 -4.74 1.67 -16.29
N GLY A 218 -5.82 2.45 -16.19
CA GLY A 218 -7.04 2.08 -15.48
C GLY A 218 -7.67 0.82 -16.03
N ALA A 219 -7.76 0.67 -17.35
CA ALA A 219 -8.27 -0.54 -17.98
C ALA A 219 -7.42 -1.78 -17.63
N LYS A 220 -6.09 -1.67 -17.67
CA LYS A 220 -5.18 -2.76 -17.24
C LYS A 220 -5.34 -3.09 -15.76
N PHE A 221 -5.48 -2.08 -14.91
CA PHE A 221 -5.73 -2.27 -13.49
C PHE A 221 -7.05 -2.99 -13.23
N GLU A 222 -8.14 -2.63 -13.92
CA GLU A 222 -9.42 -3.30 -13.79
C GLU A 222 -9.38 -4.75 -14.25
N MET A 223 -8.71 -5.05 -15.37
CA MET A 223 -8.61 -6.42 -15.88
C MET A 223 -7.69 -7.29 -15.02
N LEU A 224 -6.46 -6.86 -14.79
CA LEU A 224 -5.41 -7.69 -14.16
C LEU A 224 -5.39 -7.53 -12.64
N GLY A 225 -5.64 -6.32 -12.14
CA GLY A 225 -5.60 -6.03 -10.71
C GLY A 225 -6.92 -6.31 -9.99
N GLN A 226 -8.04 -6.38 -10.68
CA GLN A 226 -9.37 -6.56 -10.08
C GLN A 226 -10.07 -7.83 -10.58
N LEU A 227 -10.44 -7.87 -11.85
CA LEU A 227 -11.28 -8.93 -12.39
C LEU A 227 -10.59 -10.30 -12.35
N ALA A 228 -9.33 -10.37 -12.75
CA ALA A 228 -8.59 -11.65 -12.76
C ALA A 228 -8.45 -12.26 -11.36
N PRO A 229 -8.02 -11.53 -10.30
CA PRO A 229 -7.99 -12.06 -8.94
C PRO A 229 -9.37 -12.46 -8.41
N GLU A 230 -10.42 -11.68 -8.70
CA GLU A 230 -11.79 -12.00 -8.27
C GLU A 230 -12.27 -13.32 -8.88
N ILE A 231 -12.06 -13.52 -10.19
CA ILE A 231 -12.43 -14.77 -10.88
C ILE A 231 -11.66 -15.95 -10.29
N LEU A 232 -10.35 -15.81 -10.07
CA LEU A 232 -9.52 -16.88 -9.51
C LEU A 232 -9.96 -17.26 -8.09
N ILE A 233 -10.29 -16.29 -7.24
CA ILE A 233 -10.77 -16.56 -5.88
C ILE A 233 -12.13 -17.23 -5.91
N VAL A 234 -13.07 -16.73 -6.70
CA VAL A 234 -14.41 -17.32 -6.85
C VAL A 234 -14.30 -18.75 -7.38
N ALA A 235 -13.49 -18.97 -8.41
CA ALA A 235 -13.24 -20.32 -8.91
C ALA A 235 -12.62 -21.22 -7.82
N GLY A 236 -11.63 -20.76 -7.08
CA GLY A 236 -11.01 -21.51 -5.97
C GLY A 236 -12.00 -21.88 -4.86
N ILE A 237 -12.93 -20.99 -4.53
CA ILE A 237 -13.97 -21.25 -3.53
C ILE A 237 -14.96 -22.34 -4.02
N PHE A 238 -15.36 -22.28 -5.31
CA PHE A 238 -16.35 -23.21 -5.88
C PHE A 238 -15.77 -24.58 -6.22
N TYR A 239 -14.58 -24.64 -6.78
CA TYR A 239 -13.92 -25.89 -7.15
C TYR A 239 -13.21 -26.58 -5.99
N GLY A 240 -13.20 -25.97 -4.82
CA GLY A 240 -13.17 -26.55 -3.47
C GLY A 240 -12.08 -27.55 -3.08
N GLY A 241 -11.09 -27.78 -3.87
CA GLY A 241 -10.07 -28.76 -3.55
C GLY A 241 -8.67 -28.22 -3.25
N VAL A 242 -8.44 -26.92 -3.39
CA VAL A 242 -7.07 -26.36 -3.42
C VAL A 242 -6.87 -25.16 -2.45
N LEU A 243 -7.91 -24.70 -1.79
CA LEU A 243 -7.77 -23.64 -0.76
C LEU A 243 -8.25 -24.09 0.62
#